data_7aaf9f0335415f2e7cc99c9f188bb6d1
#
_entry.id   7aaf9f0335415f2e7cc99c9f188bb6d1
#
_cell.length_a   1.000
_cell.length_b   1.000
_cell.length_c   1.000
_cell.angle_alpha   90.00
_cell.angle_beta   90.00
_cell.angle_gamma   90.00
#
_symmetry.space_group_name_H-M   'P 1'
#
loop_
_entity.id
_entity.type
_entity.pdbx_description
1 polymer ?
#
loop_
_entity_poly.entity_id
_entity_poly.type
_entity_poly.pdbx_seq_one_letter_code
_entity_poly.pdbx_strand_id
1 'polypeptide(L)'
;MSEPLSRPLSAAELCDAMRRARAFDASQLDRILRVDETRGLVEVQGSATWRGLAARLRPEDPRAGAVRTTMPTVGESIARNAAGPDGRPAVIHVESLALVTPDGELRRLSRQSNSELFALAVGGQGIFGVPYSVTLRIESLARAVSEALPASQPGTPAPGRSLQLLVPPEALERFIAAAQERCAEWRVALEDLAVRRTLQEQETFLRWARRDYAEVGLRLGGTATLGGSLKATQLRQGLIDAAIAAGGAFHIACTPEATRAQTEVCYPQLRRFIAEKRRFDRDERLVNPWYCRQRSLLGREPCESRWAG
;
A
#
# COMPACT_ATOMS: atom_id res chain seq x y z
N MET A 1 26.39 -14.26 17.62
CA MET A 1 25.96 -15.12 16.48
C MET A 1 24.51 -14.77 16.20
N SER A 2 24.22 -14.14 15.05
CA SER A 2 22.84 -13.87 14.64
C SER A 2 22.16 -15.21 14.32
N GLU A 3 21.00 -15.46 14.94
CA GLU A 3 20.19 -16.63 14.56
C GLU A 3 19.85 -16.55 13.05
N PRO A 4 19.85 -17.69 12.34
CA PRO A 4 19.50 -17.71 10.93
C PRO A 4 18.05 -17.25 10.74
N LEU A 5 17.81 -16.45 9.70
CA LEU A 5 16.48 -15.97 9.32
C LEU A 5 15.57 -17.17 9.00
N SER A 6 14.42 -17.25 9.68
CA SER A 6 13.44 -18.31 9.42
C SER A 6 12.78 -18.09 8.06
N ARG A 7 12.57 -19.16 7.27
CA ARG A 7 11.88 -19.12 5.97
C ARG A 7 10.69 -20.06 5.98
N PRO A 8 9.53 -19.63 6.50
CA PRO A 8 8.36 -20.47 6.60
C PRO A 8 7.83 -20.87 5.21
N LEU A 9 7.48 -22.16 5.07
CA LEU A 9 6.88 -22.75 3.86
C LEU A 9 5.39 -23.07 4.06
N SER A 10 4.91 -22.96 5.29
CA SER A 10 3.54 -23.32 5.68
C SER A 10 2.96 -22.31 6.67
N ALA A 11 1.62 -22.34 6.84
CA ALA A 11 0.94 -21.54 7.86
C ALA A 11 1.43 -21.87 9.28
N ALA A 12 1.66 -23.16 9.57
CA ALA A 12 2.13 -23.60 10.88
C ALA A 12 3.51 -23.04 11.21
N GLU A 13 4.43 -23.08 10.25
CA GLU A 13 5.77 -22.52 10.42
C GLU A 13 5.75 -20.99 10.56
N LEU A 14 4.88 -20.30 9.81
CA LEU A 14 4.71 -18.84 9.95
C LEU A 14 4.14 -18.49 11.32
N CYS A 15 3.13 -19.22 11.81
CA CYS A 15 2.59 -19.07 13.16
C CYS A 15 3.66 -19.28 14.23
N ASP A 16 4.50 -20.31 14.07
CA ASP A 16 5.57 -20.62 15.01
C ASP A 16 6.66 -19.55 15.02
N ALA A 17 7.08 -19.08 13.84
CA ALA A 17 8.02 -17.96 13.71
C ALA A 17 7.48 -16.69 14.41
N MET A 18 6.20 -16.40 14.22
CA MET A 18 5.54 -15.25 14.86
C MET A 18 5.49 -15.39 16.39
N ARG A 19 5.11 -16.57 16.94
CA ARG A 19 5.09 -16.81 18.38
C ARG A 19 6.46 -16.63 19.03
N ARG A 20 7.51 -17.10 18.37
CA ARG A 20 8.90 -16.99 18.85
C ARG A 20 9.48 -15.59 18.65
N ALA A 21 8.75 -14.65 18.08
CA ALA A 21 9.22 -13.31 17.75
C ALA A 21 10.56 -13.29 16.97
N ARG A 22 10.76 -14.30 16.10
CA ARG A 22 11.95 -14.43 15.27
C ARG A 22 11.76 -13.66 13.97
N ALA A 23 12.83 -13.07 13.49
CA ALA A 23 12.86 -12.53 12.14
C ALA A 23 12.64 -13.66 11.12
N PHE A 24 11.80 -13.41 10.11
CA PHE A 24 11.52 -14.38 9.06
C PHE A 24 11.41 -13.71 7.69
N ASP A 25 11.67 -14.50 6.67
CA ASP A 25 11.49 -14.14 5.27
C ASP A 25 10.32 -14.98 4.71
N ALA A 26 9.21 -14.31 4.43
CA ALA A 26 8.00 -14.95 3.91
C ALA A 26 8.01 -15.12 2.37
N SER A 27 9.10 -14.79 1.69
CA SER A 27 9.19 -14.81 0.21
C SER A 27 8.86 -16.17 -0.43
N GLN A 28 9.04 -17.27 0.33
CA GLN A 28 8.71 -18.61 -0.13
C GLN A 28 7.20 -18.94 -0.08
N LEU A 29 6.37 -18.06 0.49
CA LEU A 29 4.91 -18.20 0.49
C LEU A 29 4.33 -17.54 -0.79
N ASP A 30 4.64 -18.10 -1.95
CA ASP A 30 4.38 -17.49 -3.27
C ASP A 30 3.46 -18.32 -4.19
N ARG A 31 2.86 -19.41 -3.66
CA ARG A 31 2.07 -20.35 -4.45
C ARG A 31 0.63 -19.91 -4.65
N ILE A 32 0.04 -20.34 -5.78
CA ILE A 32 -1.41 -20.37 -5.98
C ILE A 32 -1.91 -21.66 -5.31
N LEU A 33 -2.73 -21.51 -4.28
CA LEU A 33 -3.19 -22.63 -3.46
C LEU A 33 -4.41 -23.33 -4.06
N ARG A 34 -5.35 -22.53 -4.60
CA ARG A 34 -6.61 -23.04 -5.14
C ARG A 34 -7.19 -22.09 -6.19
N VAL A 35 -7.76 -22.65 -7.23
CA VAL A 35 -8.63 -21.94 -8.19
C VAL A 35 -10.00 -22.59 -8.10
N ASP A 36 -11.03 -21.79 -7.81
CA ASP A 36 -12.43 -22.21 -7.74
C ASP A 36 -13.21 -21.48 -8.85
N GLU A 37 -13.20 -22.06 -10.02
CA GLU A 37 -13.85 -21.46 -11.21
C GLU A 37 -15.34 -21.33 -11.03
N THR A 38 -15.97 -22.26 -10.31
CA THR A 38 -17.43 -22.23 -10.05
C THR A 38 -17.83 -21.01 -9.25
N ARG A 39 -16.99 -20.61 -8.27
CA ARG A 39 -17.23 -19.44 -7.42
C ARG A 39 -16.53 -18.19 -7.95
N GLY A 40 -15.72 -18.32 -8.99
CA GLY A 40 -14.92 -17.22 -9.51
C GLY A 40 -13.86 -16.71 -8.52
N LEU A 41 -13.26 -17.62 -7.74
CA LEU A 41 -12.30 -17.27 -6.69
C LEU A 41 -10.95 -17.95 -6.92
N VAL A 42 -9.88 -17.24 -6.56
CA VAL A 42 -8.53 -17.79 -6.50
C VAL A 42 -7.91 -17.50 -5.14
N GLU A 43 -7.34 -18.52 -4.50
CA GLU A 43 -6.57 -18.37 -3.26
C GLU A 43 -5.08 -18.47 -3.56
N VAL A 44 -4.34 -17.43 -3.15
CA VAL A 44 -2.89 -17.30 -3.36
C VAL A 44 -2.18 -16.98 -2.05
N GLN A 45 -0.93 -17.38 -1.92
CA GLN A 45 -0.10 -16.99 -0.78
C GLN A 45 0.34 -15.52 -0.89
N GLY A 46 0.70 -14.90 0.25
CA GLY A 46 0.95 -13.46 0.34
C GLY A 46 2.07 -12.94 -0.55
N SER A 47 3.11 -13.74 -0.78
CA SER A 47 4.25 -13.36 -1.63
C SER A 47 4.07 -13.73 -3.11
N ALA A 48 2.92 -14.30 -3.49
CA ALA A 48 2.60 -14.52 -4.91
C ALA A 48 2.61 -13.19 -5.67
N THR A 49 3.20 -13.22 -6.87
CA THR A 49 3.29 -12.02 -7.69
C THR A 49 2.05 -11.86 -8.57
N TRP A 50 1.66 -10.61 -8.82
CA TRP A 50 0.56 -10.31 -9.75
C TRP A 50 0.82 -10.84 -11.15
N ARG A 51 2.08 -10.76 -11.60
CA ARG A 51 2.50 -11.32 -12.88
C ARG A 51 2.28 -12.84 -12.96
N GLY A 52 2.74 -13.57 -11.94
CA GLY A 52 2.58 -15.03 -11.86
C GLY A 52 1.10 -15.42 -11.81
N LEU A 53 0.30 -14.68 -11.05
CA LEU A 53 -1.14 -14.90 -10.96
C LEU A 53 -1.84 -14.62 -12.31
N ALA A 54 -1.56 -13.51 -12.96
CA ALA A 54 -2.15 -13.16 -14.25
C ALA A 54 -1.80 -14.19 -15.33
N ALA A 55 -0.53 -14.61 -15.41
CA ALA A 55 -0.08 -15.64 -16.35
C ALA A 55 -0.78 -17.00 -16.11
N ARG A 56 -1.05 -17.35 -14.85
CA ARG A 56 -1.75 -18.60 -14.50
C ARG A 56 -3.24 -18.55 -14.81
N LEU A 57 -3.89 -17.40 -14.61
CA LEU A 57 -5.33 -17.24 -14.85
C LEU A 57 -5.69 -17.00 -16.32
N ARG A 58 -4.73 -16.48 -17.11
CA ARG A 58 -4.91 -16.17 -18.54
C ARG A 58 -3.68 -16.56 -19.34
N PRO A 59 -3.41 -17.87 -19.47
CA PRO A 59 -2.23 -18.35 -20.20
C PRO A 59 -2.25 -17.97 -21.69
N GLU A 60 -3.45 -17.78 -22.25
CA GLU A 60 -3.65 -17.41 -23.67
C GLU A 60 -3.41 -15.91 -23.93
N ASP A 61 -3.37 -15.07 -22.88
CA ASP A 61 -3.20 -13.62 -23.05
C ASP A 61 -1.71 -13.24 -22.85
N PRO A 62 -0.98 -12.93 -23.93
CA PRO A 62 0.44 -12.56 -23.84
C PRO A 62 0.67 -11.32 -22.96
N ARG A 63 -0.38 -10.53 -22.74
CA ARG A 63 -0.34 -9.32 -21.89
C ARG A 63 -0.35 -9.68 -20.40
N ALA A 64 -0.84 -10.86 -20.02
CA ALA A 64 -0.86 -11.31 -18.64
C ALA A 64 0.55 -11.32 -18.02
N GLY A 65 1.58 -11.66 -18.80
CA GLY A 65 2.98 -11.58 -18.39
C GLY A 65 3.55 -10.14 -18.30
N ALA A 66 2.85 -9.15 -18.88
CA ALA A 66 3.27 -7.76 -18.87
C ALA A 66 2.58 -6.91 -17.79
N VAL A 67 1.76 -7.52 -16.91
CA VAL A 67 1.10 -6.81 -15.81
C VAL A 67 2.15 -6.10 -14.95
N ARG A 68 2.08 -4.77 -14.96
CA ARG A 68 2.94 -3.90 -14.17
C ARG A 68 2.11 -3.30 -13.05
N THR A 69 2.55 -3.53 -11.82
CA THR A 69 1.93 -2.96 -10.63
C THR A 69 2.98 -2.20 -9.83
N THR A 70 2.54 -1.23 -9.05
CA THR A 70 3.43 -0.51 -8.13
C THR A 70 3.94 -1.41 -7.02
N MET A 71 3.19 -2.48 -6.71
CA MET A 71 3.52 -3.48 -5.70
C MET A 71 3.71 -4.83 -6.36
N PRO A 72 4.88 -5.48 -6.20
CA PRO A 72 5.19 -6.72 -6.91
C PRO A 72 4.36 -7.91 -6.42
N THR A 73 4.00 -7.95 -5.12
CA THR A 73 3.27 -9.07 -4.52
C THR A 73 1.84 -8.72 -4.14
N VAL A 74 1.02 -9.75 -4.03
CA VAL A 74 -0.38 -9.63 -3.57
C VAL A 74 -0.42 -9.09 -2.14
N GLY A 75 0.41 -9.64 -1.24
CA GLY A 75 0.46 -9.23 0.15
C GLY A 75 0.84 -7.76 0.35
N GLU A 76 1.81 -7.26 -0.42
CA GLU A 76 2.17 -5.84 -0.37
C GLU A 76 1.04 -4.93 -0.86
N SER A 77 0.35 -5.33 -1.94
CA SER A 77 -0.81 -4.59 -2.45
C SER A 77 -1.92 -4.51 -1.41
N ILE A 78 -2.18 -5.63 -0.71
CA ILE A 78 -3.18 -5.69 0.35
C ILE A 78 -2.75 -4.84 1.55
N ALA A 79 -1.50 -4.97 2.00
CA ALA A 79 -0.98 -4.21 3.13
C ALA A 79 -1.08 -2.70 2.93
N ARG A 80 -0.96 -2.22 1.70
CA ARG A 80 -1.08 -0.79 1.34
C ARG A 80 -2.45 -0.41 0.81
N ASN A 81 -3.36 -1.36 0.59
CA ASN A 81 -4.59 -1.17 -0.16
C ASN A 81 -4.35 -0.46 -1.50
N ALA A 82 -3.28 -0.86 -2.20
CA ALA A 82 -2.82 -0.18 -3.40
C ALA A 82 -3.87 -0.24 -4.52
N ALA A 83 -3.99 0.84 -5.30
CA ALA A 83 -4.87 0.82 -6.46
C ALA A 83 -4.31 -0.10 -7.55
N GLY A 84 -5.18 -0.92 -8.12
CA GLY A 84 -4.91 -1.75 -9.28
C GLY A 84 -4.86 -0.93 -10.59
N PRO A 85 -4.56 -1.60 -11.71
CA PRO A 85 -4.59 -0.96 -13.03
C PRO A 85 -5.95 -0.37 -13.41
N ASP A 86 -7.03 -0.95 -12.90
CA ASP A 86 -8.42 -0.49 -13.05
C ASP A 86 -8.77 0.72 -12.15
N GLY A 87 -7.81 1.26 -11.43
CA GLY A 87 -8.00 2.36 -10.49
C GLY A 87 -8.75 2.00 -9.22
N ARG A 88 -9.01 0.71 -8.96
CA ARG A 88 -9.70 0.25 -7.74
C ARG A 88 -8.70 -0.08 -6.65
N PRO A 89 -8.92 0.37 -5.42
CA PRO A 89 -8.15 -0.09 -4.26
C PRO A 89 -8.24 -1.61 -4.08
N ALA A 90 -7.16 -2.23 -3.61
CA ALA A 90 -7.02 -3.69 -3.53
C ALA A 90 -8.15 -4.38 -2.75
N VAL A 91 -8.71 -3.71 -1.75
CA VAL A 91 -9.83 -4.25 -0.94
C VAL A 91 -11.00 -4.72 -1.80
N ILE A 92 -11.27 -4.06 -2.92
CA ILE A 92 -12.39 -4.40 -3.82
C ILE A 92 -12.23 -5.79 -4.43
N HIS A 93 -10.99 -6.22 -4.66
CA HIS A 93 -10.67 -7.53 -5.26
C HIS A 93 -10.60 -8.66 -4.22
N VAL A 94 -10.52 -8.32 -2.93
CA VAL A 94 -10.36 -9.29 -1.85
C VAL A 94 -11.71 -9.87 -1.42
N GLU A 95 -11.82 -11.19 -1.37
CA GLU A 95 -12.93 -11.90 -0.74
C GLU A 95 -12.64 -12.19 0.73
N SER A 96 -11.46 -12.73 1.03
CA SER A 96 -11.03 -13.03 2.39
C SER A 96 -9.50 -13.09 2.52
N LEU A 97 -9.01 -13.04 3.75
CA LEU A 97 -7.60 -13.20 4.14
C LEU A 97 -7.46 -14.33 5.14
N ALA A 98 -6.40 -15.11 5.05
CA ALA A 98 -5.88 -15.90 6.16
C ALA A 98 -4.63 -15.17 6.69
N LEU A 99 -4.75 -14.53 7.84
CA LEU A 99 -3.75 -13.66 8.43
C LEU A 99 -3.13 -14.31 9.65
N VAL A 100 -1.81 -14.39 9.73
CA VAL A 100 -1.11 -14.74 10.97
C VAL A 100 -0.92 -13.47 11.78
N THR A 101 -1.61 -13.40 12.93
CA THR A 101 -1.62 -12.25 13.83
C THR A 101 -0.41 -12.25 14.76
N PRO A 102 -0.09 -11.14 15.46
CA PRO A 102 1.10 -11.02 16.30
C PRO A 102 1.21 -12.06 17.44
N ASP A 103 0.08 -12.62 17.88
CA ASP A 103 0.03 -13.73 18.84
C ASP A 103 0.39 -15.09 18.22
N GLY A 104 0.65 -15.12 16.90
CA GLY A 104 1.00 -16.33 16.16
C GLY A 104 -0.19 -17.22 15.85
N GLU A 105 -1.41 -16.67 15.83
CA GLU A 105 -2.60 -17.39 15.42
C GLU A 105 -2.98 -17.11 13.98
N LEU A 106 -3.42 -18.13 13.26
CA LEU A 106 -3.98 -18.01 11.92
C LEU A 106 -5.46 -17.66 12.02
N ARG A 107 -5.84 -16.46 11.58
CA ARG A 107 -7.22 -15.98 11.59
C ARG A 107 -7.74 -15.77 10.18
N ARG A 108 -8.98 -16.25 9.94
CA ARG A 108 -9.69 -15.94 8.70
C ARG A 108 -10.46 -14.63 8.86
N LEU A 109 -10.25 -13.74 7.93
CA LEU A 109 -10.82 -12.39 7.91
C LEU A 109 -11.61 -12.19 6.63
N SER A 110 -12.79 -11.63 6.75
CA SER A 110 -13.63 -11.23 5.62
C SER A 110 -14.59 -10.12 6.06
N ARG A 111 -15.45 -9.69 5.15
CA ARG A 111 -16.52 -8.73 5.47
C ARG A 111 -17.52 -9.27 6.48
N GLN A 112 -17.67 -10.60 6.56
CA GLN A 112 -18.63 -11.30 7.45
C GLN A 112 -17.98 -11.90 8.69
N SER A 113 -16.67 -12.16 8.65
CA SER A 113 -15.93 -12.81 9.74
C SER A 113 -14.71 -11.98 10.12
N ASN A 114 -14.59 -11.66 11.42
CA ASN A 114 -13.52 -10.78 11.92
C ASN A 114 -13.43 -9.46 11.12
N SER A 115 -14.57 -8.87 10.78
CA SER A 115 -14.70 -7.73 9.86
C SER A 115 -13.93 -6.50 10.34
N GLU A 116 -13.86 -6.26 11.65
CA GLU A 116 -13.06 -5.18 12.22
C GLU A 116 -11.57 -5.36 11.88
N LEU A 117 -11.04 -6.55 12.13
CA LEU A 117 -9.64 -6.84 11.84
C LEU A 117 -9.38 -6.87 10.31
N PHE A 118 -10.35 -7.29 9.50
CA PHE A 118 -10.28 -7.19 8.04
C PHE A 118 -10.08 -5.74 7.59
N ALA A 119 -10.91 -4.82 8.08
CA ALA A 119 -10.83 -3.41 7.76
C ALA A 119 -9.52 -2.75 8.24
N LEU A 120 -8.94 -3.24 9.35
CA LEU A 120 -7.67 -2.77 9.90
C LEU A 120 -6.47 -3.35 9.15
N ALA A 121 -6.52 -4.62 8.73
CA ALA A 121 -5.40 -5.31 8.09
C ALA A 121 -5.21 -4.89 6.62
N VAL A 122 -6.31 -4.72 5.87
CA VAL A 122 -6.22 -4.20 4.50
C VAL A 122 -5.91 -2.70 4.55
N GLY A 123 -4.81 -2.30 3.95
CA GLY A 123 -4.29 -0.93 4.07
C GLY A 123 -3.59 -0.64 5.41
N GLY A 124 -3.47 -1.66 6.25
CA GLY A 124 -2.87 -1.56 7.60
C GLY A 124 -1.35 -1.64 7.62
N GLN A 125 -0.68 -1.52 6.49
CA GLN A 125 0.79 -1.50 6.37
C GLN A 125 1.49 -2.75 6.93
N GLY A 126 0.77 -3.90 7.03
CA GLY A 126 1.31 -5.15 7.56
C GLY A 126 1.49 -5.19 9.08
N ILE A 127 1.04 -4.16 9.83
CA ILE A 127 1.26 -4.11 11.28
C ILE A 127 0.25 -4.94 12.10
N PHE A 128 -0.83 -5.43 11.50
CA PHE A 128 -1.82 -6.29 12.18
C PHE A 128 -1.59 -7.78 11.98
N GLY A 129 -0.68 -8.14 11.09
CA GLY A 129 -0.35 -9.54 10.81
C GLY A 129 0.28 -9.70 9.43
N VAL A 130 0.70 -10.92 9.15
CA VAL A 130 1.28 -11.33 7.87
C VAL A 130 0.27 -12.18 7.12
N PRO A 131 -0.12 -11.80 5.89
CA PRO A 131 -1.04 -12.61 5.10
C PRO A 131 -0.37 -13.92 4.69
N TYR A 132 -0.88 -15.04 5.23
CA TYR A 132 -0.51 -16.36 4.74
C TYR A 132 -1.12 -16.61 3.36
N SER A 133 -2.44 -16.35 3.22
CA SER A 133 -3.12 -16.41 1.93
C SER A 133 -4.17 -15.31 1.78
N VAL A 134 -4.47 -15.01 0.52
CA VAL A 134 -5.47 -14.06 0.08
C VAL A 134 -6.39 -14.75 -0.91
N THR A 135 -7.69 -14.70 -0.67
CA THR A 135 -8.71 -15.13 -1.63
C THR A 135 -9.17 -13.92 -2.43
N LEU A 136 -9.01 -13.98 -3.74
CA LEU A 136 -9.30 -12.90 -4.69
C LEU A 136 -10.42 -13.29 -5.65
N ARG A 137 -11.19 -12.32 -6.12
CA ARG A 137 -12.24 -12.48 -7.12
C ARG A 137 -11.65 -12.47 -8.53
N ILE A 138 -11.77 -13.58 -9.27
CA ILE A 138 -11.18 -13.75 -10.61
C ILE A 138 -11.73 -12.73 -11.61
N GLU A 139 -13.05 -12.52 -11.64
CA GLU A 139 -13.68 -11.56 -12.55
C GLU A 139 -13.12 -10.14 -12.37
N SER A 140 -12.97 -9.73 -11.12
CA SER A 140 -12.42 -8.43 -10.76
C SER A 140 -10.96 -8.28 -11.22
N LEU A 141 -10.13 -9.34 -11.05
CA LEU A 141 -8.75 -9.37 -11.52
C LEU A 141 -8.65 -9.38 -13.05
N ALA A 142 -9.53 -10.15 -13.70
CA ALA A 142 -9.58 -10.23 -15.15
C ALA A 142 -9.87 -8.86 -15.78
N ARG A 143 -10.75 -8.07 -15.18
CA ARG A 143 -11.05 -6.69 -15.57
C ARG A 143 -9.82 -5.81 -15.38
N ALA A 144 -9.19 -5.86 -14.21
CA ALA A 144 -7.97 -5.09 -13.92
C ALA A 144 -6.85 -5.39 -14.93
N VAL A 145 -6.64 -6.65 -15.29
CA VAL A 145 -5.66 -7.04 -16.33
C VAL A 145 -6.05 -6.48 -17.70
N SER A 146 -7.34 -6.48 -18.06
CA SER A 146 -7.81 -5.95 -19.35
C SER A 146 -7.68 -4.44 -19.44
N GLU A 147 -7.90 -3.73 -18.34
CA GLU A 147 -7.78 -2.28 -18.25
C GLU A 147 -6.32 -1.80 -18.11
N ALA A 148 -5.39 -2.72 -17.79
CA ALA A 148 -3.95 -2.43 -17.70
C ALA A 148 -3.26 -2.07 -19.03
N LEU A 149 -3.99 -1.75 -20.06
CA LEU A 149 -3.51 -1.49 -21.42
C LEU A 149 -3.87 -0.11 -21.94
N PRO A 150 -2.99 0.43 -22.79
CA PRO A 150 -1.81 -0.08 -23.49
C PRO A 150 -0.50 0.38 -22.87
N ALA A 151 0.59 -0.26 -23.29
CA ALA A 151 1.98 -0.04 -22.88
C ALA A 151 2.59 1.33 -23.26
N SER A 152 1.79 2.38 -23.38
CA SER A 152 2.19 3.71 -23.84
C SER A 152 2.00 4.81 -22.79
N GLN A 153 1.70 4.47 -21.53
CA GLN A 153 1.80 5.49 -20.49
C GLN A 153 3.25 5.49 -19.94
N PRO A 154 3.94 6.63 -20.05
CA PRO A 154 5.29 6.72 -19.52
C PRO A 154 5.29 6.50 -18.02
N GLY A 155 6.05 5.52 -17.63
CA GLY A 155 6.61 5.41 -16.30
C GLY A 155 5.65 5.37 -15.11
N THR A 156 5.27 4.17 -14.66
CA THR A 156 4.94 4.02 -13.23
C THR A 156 6.16 4.50 -12.46
N PRO A 157 6.06 5.55 -11.62
CA PRO A 157 7.21 6.07 -10.89
C PRO A 157 7.88 4.97 -10.09
N ALA A 158 9.19 4.88 -10.16
CA ALA A 158 9.95 3.92 -9.36
C ALA A 158 9.61 4.09 -7.87
N PRO A 159 9.42 2.99 -7.11
CA PRO A 159 9.15 3.09 -5.69
C PRO A 159 10.27 3.85 -4.98
N GLY A 160 9.90 4.81 -4.14
CA GLY A 160 10.82 5.51 -3.22
C GLY A 160 11.12 6.97 -3.51
N ARG A 161 10.80 7.53 -4.68
CA ARG A 161 11.06 8.94 -5.01
C ARG A 161 9.87 9.73 -5.56
N SER A 162 8.73 9.13 -5.77
CA SER A 162 7.55 9.82 -6.28
C SER A 162 6.61 10.24 -5.16
N LEU A 163 6.17 11.48 -5.20
CA LEU A 163 5.10 12.00 -4.36
C LEU A 163 3.76 11.58 -4.99
N GLN A 164 2.91 10.90 -4.24
CA GLN A 164 1.58 10.46 -4.71
C GLN A 164 0.50 11.28 -4.03
N LEU A 165 -0.15 12.13 -4.82
CA LEU A 165 -1.20 13.04 -4.39
C LEU A 165 -2.54 12.65 -5.01
N LEU A 166 -3.60 12.87 -4.28
CA LEU A 166 -4.97 12.57 -4.65
C LEU A 166 -5.70 13.88 -4.86
N VAL A 167 -6.10 14.16 -6.07
CA VAL A 167 -6.74 15.43 -6.44
C VAL A 167 -8.12 15.13 -6.99
N PRO A 168 -9.17 15.89 -6.61
CA PRO A 168 -10.46 15.78 -7.25
C PRO A 168 -10.33 15.96 -8.78
N PRO A 169 -11.01 15.14 -9.61
CA PRO A 169 -10.89 15.22 -11.07
C PRO A 169 -11.15 16.63 -11.61
N GLU A 170 -12.11 17.34 -11.00
CA GLU A 170 -12.48 18.71 -11.37
C GLU A 170 -11.42 19.78 -11.06
N ALA A 171 -10.46 19.45 -10.18
CA ALA A 171 -9.36 20.34 -9.78
C ALA A 171 -8.03 19.98 -10.46
N LEU A 172 -7.97 18.91 -11.23
CA LEU A 172 -6.74 18.31 -11.73
C LEU A 172 -5.89 19.28 -12.53
N GLU A 173 -6.47 19.91 -13.57
CA GLU A 173 -5.72 20.81 -14.45
C GLU A 173 -5.12 21.99 -13.72
N ARG A 174 -5.92 22.62 -12.85
CA ARG A 174 -5.45 23.74 -12.00
C ARG A 174 -4.35 23.29 -11.04
N PHE A 175 -4.48 22.08 -10.48
CA PHE A 175 -3.47 21.54 -9.58
C PHE A 175 -2.15 21.27 -10.32
N ILE A 176 -2.20 20.68 -11.53
CA ILE A 176 -1.01 20.42 -12.34
C ILE A 176 -0.27 21.73 -12.67
N ALA A 177 -1.00 22.76 -13.12
CA ALA A 177 -0.42 24.06 -13.41
C ALA A 177 0.29 24.66 -12.18
N ALA A 178 -0.39 24.66 -11.03
CA ALA A 178 0.20 25.16 -9.78
C ALA A 178 1.41 24.33 -9.31
N ALA A 179 1.41 23.03 -9.54
CA ALA A 179 2.55 22.17 -9.20
C ALA A 179 3.76 22.46 -10.09
N GLN A 180 3.56 22.67 -11.39
CA GLN A 180 4.61 23.03 -12.33
C GLN A 180 5.22 24.41 -12.00
N GLU A 181 4.38 25.41 -11.70
CA GLU A 181 4.80 26.75 -11.29
C GLU A 181 5.65 26.70 -10.00
N ARG A 182 5.21 25.97 -8.98
CA ARG A 182 5.99 25.79 -7.75
C ARG A 182 7.31 25.10 -7.99
N CYS A 183 7.35 24.07 -8.81
CA CYS A 183 8.61 23.42 -9.18
C CYS A 183 9.59 24.39 -9.84
N ALA A 184 9.09 25.25 -10.74
CA ALA A 184 9.88 26.29 -11.40
C ALA A 184 10.39 27.35 -10.40
N GLU A 185 9.55 27.88 -9.52
CA GLU A 185 9.91 28.83 -8.45
C GLU A 185 11.02 28.28 -7.54
N TRP A 186 10.90 27.02 -7.17
CA TRP A 186 11.86 26.34 -6.31
C TRP A 186 13.09 25.84 -7.08
N ARG A 187 13.12 25.98 -8.40
CA ARG A 187 14.18 25.47 -9.30
C ARG A 187 14.45 23.98 -9.07
N VAL A 188 13.38 23.20 -8.93
CA VAL A 188 13.41 21.74 -8.82
C VAL A 188 12.82 21.16 -10.10
N ALA A 189 13.55 20.28 -10.78
CA ALA A 189 13.06 19.66 -11.99
C ALA A 189 11.85 18.72 -11.67
N LEU A 190 10.77 18.87 -12.41
CA LEU A 190 9.72 17.88 -12.47
C LEU A 190 10.11 16.87 -13.57
N GLU A 191 10.69 15.74 -13.15
CA GLU A 191 11.24 14.73 -14.06
C GLU A 191 10.16 13.88 -14.72
N ASP A 192 9.05 13.66 -13.99
CA ASP A 192 7.94 12.85 -14.47
C ASP A 192 6.64 13.24 -13.76
N LEU A 193 5.54 13.17 -14.52
CA LEU A 193 4.18 13.40 -14.04
C LEU A 193 3.28 12.33 -14.62
N ALA A 194 2.72 11.51 -13.79
CA ALA A 194 1.76 10.47 -14.16
C ALA A 194 0.41 10.75 -13.50
N VAL A 195 -0.67 10.57 -14.25
CA VAL A 195 -2.03 10.70 -13.72
C VAL A 195 -2.78 9.40 -13.98
N ARG A 196 -3.44 8.87 -12.95
CA ARG A 196 -4.36 7.75 -13.10
C ARG A 196 -5.64 8.00 -12.32
N ARG A 197 -6.73 7.43 -12.79
CA ARG A 197 -7.99 7.44 -12.05
C ARG A 197 -7.89 6.49 -10.86
N THR A 198 -8.44 6.91 -9.71
CA THR A 198 -8.61 6.07 -8.54
C THR A 198 -10.05 6.16 -8.06
N LEU A 199 -10.67 5.01 -7.85
CA LEU A 199 -12.06 4.91 -7.43
C LEU A 199 -12.16 4.87 -5.91
N GLN A 200 -13.29 5.40 -5.40
CA GLN A 200 -13.62 5.39 -3.98
C GLN A 200 -13.70 3.97 -3.42
N GLU A 201 -13.29 3.82 -2.15
CA GLU A 201 -13.61 2.65 -1.32
C GLU A 201 -14.10 3.10 0.07
N GLN A 202 -14.83 2.23 0.77
CA GLN A 202 -15.42 2.54 2.08
C GLN A 202 -15.17 1.46 3.12
N GLU A 203 -14.34 0.48 2.81
CA GLU A 203 -14.21 -0.75 3.57
C GLU A 203 -13.01 -0.75 4.53
N THR A 204 -11.93 -0.04 4.18
CA THR A 204 -10.73 -0.03 5.02
C THR A 204 -10.82 1.01 6.14
N PHE A 205 -10.11 0.75 7.23
CA PHE A 205 -10.07 1.69 8.36
C PHE A 205 -9.31 2.99 8.00
N LEU A 206 -8.13 2.88 7.37
CA LEU A 206 -7.36 4.01 6.88
C LEU A 206 -7.69 4.32 5.41
N ARG A 207 -8.95 4.65 5.15
CA ARG A 207 -9.42 5.00 3.81
C ARG A 207 -8.66 6.18 3.23
N TRP A 208 -7.84 5.94 2.24
CA TRP A 208 -7.16 6.98 1.50
C TRP A 208 -7.97 7.43 0.28
N ALA A 209 -8.69 6.52 -0.40
CA ALA A 209 -9.60 6.81 -1.52
C ALA A 209 -11.03 7.10 -1.00
N ARG A 210 -11.23 8.24 -0.33
CA ARG A 210 -12.52 8.62 0.28
C ARG A 210 -13.58 9.07 -0.73
N ARG A 211 -13.17 9.36 -1.95
CA ARG A 211 -13.96 9.67 -3.14
C ARG A 211 -13.18 9.25 -4.37
N ASP A 212 -13.75 9.37 -5.55
CA ASP A 212 -12.99 9.25 -6.78
C ASP A 212 -11.96 10.36 -6.87
N TYR A 213 -10.72 10.00 -7.23
CA TYR A 213 -9.60 10.91 -7.38
C TYR A 213 -8.88 10.71 -8.72
N ALA A 214 -8.25 11.76 -9.19
CA ALA A 214 -7.08 11.66 -10.04
C ALA A 214 -5.86 11.51 -9.12
N GLU A 215 -5.20 10.36 -9.15
CA GLU A 215 -3.93 10.15 -8.46
C GLU A 215 -2.81 10.70 -9.32
N VAL A 216 -2.12 11.71 -8.79
CA VAL A 216 -1.03 12.41 -9.45
C VAL A 216 0.29 11.96 -8.84
N GLY A 217 1.08 11.22 -9.61
CA GLY A 217 2.43 10.83 -9.26
C GLY A 217 3.43 11.86 -9.79
N LEU A 218 4.19 12.48 -8.89
CA LEU A 218 5.20 13.50 -9.22
C LEU A 218 6.58 12.97 -8.89
N ARG A 219 7.47 12.86 -9.88
CA ARG A 219 8.88 12.59 -9.65
C ARG A 219 9.65 13.90 -9.73
N LEU A 220 10.18 14.30 -8.57
CA LEU A 220 10.94 15.53 -8.43
C LEU A 220 12.43 15.22 -8.46
N GLY A 221 13.17 15.96 -9.27
CA GLY A 221 14.62 15.91 -9.32
C GLY A 221 15.20 16.31 -7.96
N GLY A 222 16.25 15.59 -7.53
CA GLY A 222 16.94 15.85 -6.27
C GLY A 222 18.39 16.16 -6.49
N THR A 223 18.93 17.11 -5.74
CA THR A 223 20.38 17.26 -5.59
C THR A 223 20.84 16.43 -4.39
N ALA A 224 21.99 15.76 -4.52
CA ALA A 224 22.57 14.92 -3.47
C ALA A 224 23.10 15.71 -2.25
N THR A 225 22.88 17.02 -2.21
CA THR A 225 23.32 17.90 -1.11
C THR A 225 22.26 17.97 -0.01
N LEU A 226 22.68 18.20 1.24
CA LEU A 226 21.78 18.36 2.39
C LEU A 226 20.79 19.51 2.16
N GLY A 227 21.25 20.66 1.65
CA GLY A 227 20.38 21.79 1.33
C GLY A 227 19.37 21.48 0.23
N GLY A 228 19.76 20.72 -0.80
CA GLY A 228 18.85 20.24 -1.84
C GLY A 228 17.79 19.29 -1.31
N SER A 229 18.15 18.42 -0.35
CA SER A 229 17.20 17.49 0.30
C SER A 229 16.16 18.23 1.13
N LEU A 230 16.57 19.24 1.92
CA LEU A 230 15.64 20.07 2.70
C LEU A 230 14.69 20.84 1.80
N LYS A 231 15.21 21.44 0.73
CA LYS A 231 14.42 22.19 -0.26
C LYS A 231 13.38 21.29 -0.94
N ALA A 232 13.77 20.08 -1.35
CA ALA A 232 12.87 19.11 -1.94
C ALA A 232 11.77 18.67 -0.95
N THR A 233 12.10 18.50 0.33
CA THR A 233 11.12 18.17 1.38
C THR A 233 10.11 19.30 1.56
N GLN A 234 10.56 20.55 1.63
CA GLN A 234 9.65 21.71 1.75
C GLN A 234 8.74 21.86 0.53
N LEU A 235 9.28 21.67 -0.68
CA LEU A 235 8.48 21.67 -1.90
C LEU A 235 7.41 20.57 -1.87
N ARG A 236 7.77 19.34 -1.47
CA ARG A 236 6.80 18.23 -1.34
C ARG A 236 5.70 18.56 -0.34
N GLN A 237 6.03 19.13 0.81
CA GLN A 237 5.06 19.59 1.80
C GLN A 237 4.12 20.66 1.24
N GLY A 238 4.66 21.63 0.50
CA GLY A 238 3.85 22.65 -0.17
C GLY A 238 2.93 22.08 -1.26
N LEU A 239 3.35 21.03 -1.97
CA LEU A 239 2.50 20.33 -2.94
C LEU A 239 1.39 19.51 -2.25
N ILE A 240 1.67 18.92 -1.09
CA ILE A 240 0.64 18.27 -0.25
C ILE A 240 -0.39 19.29 0.20
N ASP A 241 0.03 20.48 0.66
CA ASP A 241 -0.88 21.55 1.05
C ASP A 241 -1.77 22.01 -0.12
N ALA A 242 -1.20 22.12 -1.32
CA ALA A 242 -1.95 22.45 -2.53
C ALA A 242 -3.01 21.39 -2.88
N ALA A 243 -2.67 20.10 -2.75
CA ALA A 243 -3.63 19.02 -2.95
C ALA A 243 -4.77 19.07 -1.91
N ILE A 244 -4.45 19.29 -0.65
CA ILE A 244 -5.43 19.43 0.44
C ILE A 244 -6.33 20.64 0.20
N ALA A 245 -5.78 21.79 -0.18
CA ALA A 245 -6.54 23.00 -0.49
C ALA A 245 -7.48 22.80 -1.69
N ALA A 246 -7.14 21.92 -2.62
CA ALA A 246 -8.00 21.53 -3.72
C ALA A 246 -9.09 20.51 -3.33
N GLY A 247 -9.25 20.17 -2.04
CA GLY A 247 -10.18 19.13 -1.57
C GLY A 247 -9.66 17.70 -1.74
N GLY A 248 -8.37 17.55 -1.98
CA GLY A 248 -7.68 16.30 -2.17
C GLY A 248 -7.02 15.75 -0.90
N ALA A 249 -6.08 14.85 -1.10
CA ALA A 249 -5.33 14.17 -0.04
C ALA A 249 -3.99 13.64 -0.59
N PHE A 250 -3.34 12.78 0.16
CA PHE A 250 -2.15 12.04 -0.25
C PHE A 250 -2.26 10.56 0.16
N HIS A 251 -1.48 9.69 -0.46
CA HIS A 251 -1.44 8.29 -0.07
C HIS A 251 -0.52 8.09 1.13
N ILE A 252 -1.08 7.80 2.29
CA ILE A 252 -0.35 7.75 3.59
C ILE A 252 0.81 6.75 3.62
N ALA A 253 0.72 5.68 2.83
CA ALA A 253 1.77 4.66 2.74
C ALA A 253 3.00 5.15 1.95
N CYS A 254 2.81 6.11 1.04
CA CYS A 254 3.81 6.51 0.05
C CYS A 254 4.33 7.94 0.24
N THR A 255 3.86 8.65 1.26
CA THR A 255 4.16 10.08 1.48
C THR A 255 4.79 10.33 2.87
N PRO A 256 6.05 9.92 3.05
CA PRO A 256 6.71 10.06 4.35
C PRO A 256 7.00 11.51 4.72
N GLU A 257 6.99 12.46 3.78
CA GLU A 257 7.26 13.88 4.01
C GLU A 257 6.08 14.64 4.63
N ALA A 258 4.89 14.05 4.65
CA ALA A 258 3.71 14.69 5.21
C ALA A 258 3.92 15.10 6.67
N THR A 259 3.54 16.34 6.98
CA THR A 259 3.60 16.87 8.33
C THR A 259 2.49 16.30 9.21
N ARG A 260 2.58 16.51 10.52
CA ARG A 260 1.53 16.16 11.47
C ARG A 260 0.19 16.83 11.10
N ALA A 261 0.19 18.12 10.84
CA ALA A 261 -1.02 18.87 10.49
C ALA A 261 -1.69 18.32 9.23
N GLN A 262 -0.92 18.09 8.15
CA GLN A 262 -1.41 17.49 6.91
C GLN A 262 -1.99 16.09 7.15
N THR A 263 -1.31 15.30 7.98
CA THR A 263 -1.75 13.93 8.30
C THR A 263 -3.05 13.95 9.13
N GLU A 264 -3.18 14.82 10.13
CA GLU A 264 -4.39 14.92 10.95
C GLU A 264 -5.60 15.40 10.13
N VAL A 265 -5.40 16.30 9.17
CA VAL A 265 -6.46 16.75 8.24
C VAL A 265 -6.91 15.62 7.31
N CYS A 266 -5.97 14.91 6.69
CA CYS A 266 -6.29 13.84 5.74
C CYS A 266 -6.73 12.55 6.41
N TYR A 267 -6.22 12.24 7.60
CA TYR A 267 -6.45 10.97 8.30
C TYR A 267 -6.82 11.19 9.78
N PRO A 268 -7.95 11.82 10.09
CA PRO A 268 -8.37 12.09 11.47
C PRO A 268 -8.52 10.81 12.30
N GLN A 269 -8.79 9.67 11.66
CA GLN A 269 -8.88 8.35 12.30
C GLN A 269 -7.53 7.72 12.67
N LEU A 270 -6.39 8.31 12.27
CA LEU A 270 -5.07 7.71 12.49
C LEU A 270 -4.76 7.46 13.98
N ARG A 271 -5.17 8.37 14.88
CA ARG A 271 -5.00 8.16 16.33
C ARG A 271 -5.72 6.91 16.83
N ARG A 272 -6.95 6.71 16.36
CA ARG A 272 -7.73 5.51 16.68
C ARG A 272 -7.09 4.27 16.06
N PHE A 273 -6.61 4.34 14.83
CA PHE A 273 -5.91 3.25 14.17
C PHE A 273 -4.68 2.78 14.95
N ILE A 274 -3.86 3.70 15.46
CA ILE A 274 -2.70 3.38 16.31
C ILE A 274 -3.14 2.77 17.66
N ALA A 275 -4.28 3.21 18.21
CA ALA A 275 -4.84 2.60 19.41
C ALA A 275 -5.31 1.17 19.17
N GLU A 276 -5.98 0.90 18.04
CA GLU A 276 -6.38 -0.45 17.64
C GLU A 276 -5.17 -1.37 17.42
N LYS A 277 -4.09 -0.85 16.80
CA LYS A 277 -2.85 -1.62 16.68
C LYS A 277 -2.37 -2.12 18.04
N ARG A 278 -2.37 -1.29 19.07
CA ARG A 278 -1.94 -1.67 20.41
C ARG A 278 -2.94 -2.59 21.11
N ARG A 279 -4.21 -2.57 20.75
CA ARG A 279 -5.20 -3.51 21.24
C ARG A 279 -4.95 -4.93 20.70
N PHE A 280 -4.60 -5.05 19.41
CA PHE A 280 -4.31 -6.33 18.75
C PHE A 280 -2.87 -6.83 18.95
N ASP A 281 -1.94 -5.93 19.28
CA ASP A 281 -0.52 -6.24 19.46
C ASP A 281 0.06 -5.40 20.62
N ARG A 282 -0.21 -5.84 21.85
CA ARG A 282 0.18 -5.12 23.08
C ARG A 282 1.70 -5.00 23.22
N ASP A 283 2.40 -6.04 22.82
CA ASP A 283 3.86 -6.14 22.89
C ASP A 283 4.57 -5.47 21.71
N GLU A 284 3.80 -4.87 20.78
CA GLU A 284 4.30 -4.25 19.55
C GLU A 284 5.30 -5.16 18.81
N ARG A 285 4.93 -6.42 18.60
CA ARG A 285 5.75 -7.44 17.92
C ARG A 285 5.95 -7.13 16.46
N LEU A 286 4.90 -6.60 15.78
CA LEU A 286 4.94 -6.19 14.38
C LEU A 286 5.04 -4.67 14.30
N VAL A 287 6.25 -4.16 14.20
CA VAL A 287 6.52 -2.75 13.98
C VAL A 287 7.37 -2.57 12.73
N ASN A 288 7.11 -1.51 11.98
CA ASN A 288 7.86 -1.15 10.79
C ASN A 288 8.16 0.36 10.78
N PRO A 289 9.03 0.85 9.88
CA PRO A 289 9.39 2.27 9.84
C PRO A 289 8.19 3.20 9.66
N TRP A 290 7.16 2.78 8.90
CA TRP A 290 5.94 3.57 8.73
C TRP A 290 5.20 3.75 10.07
N TYR A 291 5.00 2.67 10.82
CA TYR A 291 4.34 2.72 12.12
C TYR A 291 5.08 3.59 13.12
N CYS A 292 6.41 3.41 13.23
CA CYS A 292 7.26 4.21 14.10
C CYS A 292 7.17 5.70 13.77
N ARG A 293 7.18 6.05 12.48
CA ARG A 293 7.00 7.43 12.04
C ARG A 293 5.64 7.99 12.45
N GLN A 294 4.54 7.25 12.22
CA GLN A 294 3.20 7.74 12.58
C GLN A 294 3.07 7.96 14.10
N ARG A 295 3.67 7.08 14.90
CA ARG A 295 3.74 7.27 16.36
C ARG A 295 4.45 8.56 16.74
N SER A 296 5.63 8.80 16.16
CA SER A 296 6.40 10.02 16.42
C SER A 296 5.63 11.28 16.01
N LEU A 297 4.97 11.27 14.84
CA LEU A 297 4.13 12.39 14.40
C LEU A 297 3.00 12.70 15.39
N LEU A 298 2.45 11.69 16.05
CA LEU A 298 1.40 11.85 17.05
C LEU A 298 1.90 12.25 18.45
N GLY A 299 3.21 12.50 18.60
CA GLY A 299 3.83 12.91 19.86
C GLY A 299 3.96 11.78 20.88
N ARG A 300 4.08 10.53 20.43
CA ARG A 300 4.36 9.36 21.26
C ARG A 300 5.85 9.02 21.21
N GLU A 301 6.33 8.30 22.23
CA GLU A 301 7.72 7.87 22.28
C GLU A 301 8.14 7.11 21.01
N PRO A 302 9.39 7.30 20.56
CA PRO A 302 9.94 6.56 19.42
C PRO A 302 9.83 5.06 19.65
N CYS A 303 9.60 4.29 18.61
CA CYS A 303 9.73 2.85 18.66
C CYS A 303 10.92 2.41 17.79
N GLU A 304 11.63 1.40 18.22
CA GLU A 304 12.64 0.75 17.39
C GLU A 304 11.95 -0.31 16.50
N SER A 305 12.15 -0.21 15.21
CA SER A 305 11.66 -1.26 14.30
C SER A 305 12.55 -2.50 14.49
N ARG A 306 11.95 -3.59 14.97
CA ARG A 306 12.65 -4.89 15.11
C ARG A 306 12.75 -5.65 13.77
N TRP A 307 12.07 -5.16 12.75
CA TRP A 307 11.95 -5.79 11.45
C TRP A 307 12.39 -4.77 10.37
N ALA A 308 13.63 -4.87 9.93
CA ALA A 308 14.12 -4.24 8.71
C ALA A 308 14.13 -5.32 7.63
N GLY A 309 13.20 -5.21 6.69
CA GLY A 309 13.12 -6.10 5.53
C GLY A 309 12.44 -5.38 4.39
#